data_0efa7818c839b149be2d874d95b1b3b2
#
_entry.id   0efa7818c839b149be2d874d95b1b3b2
#
_cell.length_a   1.000
_cell.length_b   1.000
_cell.length_c   1.000
_cell.angle_alpha   90.00
_cell.angle_beta   90.00
_cell.angle_gamma   90.00
#
_symmetry.space_group_name_H-M   'P 1'
#
loop_
_entity.id
_entity.type
_entity.pdbx_description
1 polymer ?
#
loop_
_entity_poly.entity_id
_entity_poly.type
_entity_poly.pdbx_seq_one_letter_code
_entity_poly.pdbx_strand_id
1 'polypeptide(L)'
;MGVKTGDTFVRTRDLATVAFIAGVLTAVLILPYALMGGLTVRAANHGFQSLPADLIASALPQSSVILAADGTKLATFYYENRVEVPITQVAPIMRRAIVAIEDSRFYEHGALDVKGTVRAVIANLRAGEVIQGGSTLSQQYVKNALAEMADTAAERRSALEPTAGRKLRELRYAAGLEKRFTKDQILERYLNIAYFGDGAYGVEAAARHYFGVHADRLTLAQAATLAGIVRSPQTYNPHLHPVRGRERRDLVLNRMLELKVITAAETTAARALPIRLKITKTPNGCVSSSAPFFCDYVQREILGNAVFG
;
A
#
# COMPACT_ATOMS: atom_id res chain seq x y z
N MET A 1 38.64 -57.19 49.13
CA MET A 1 37.49 -56.83 48.35
C MET A 1 38.00 -55.80 47.36
N GLY A 2 38.49 -56.25 46.15
CA GLY A 2 39.07 -55.39 45.15
C GLY A 2 38.02 -55.06 44.08
N VAL A 3 37.62 -53.82 44.05
CA VAL A 3 36.67 -53.29 43.03
C VAL A 3 37.41 -53.17 41.71
N LYS A 4 36.92 -53.86 40.68
CA LYS A 4 37.44 -53.83 39.29
C LYS A 4 37.18 -52.46 38.68
N THR A 5 38.16 -51.57 38.74
CA THR A 5 38.12 -50.23 38.09
C THR A 5 38.39 -50.25 36.58
N GLY A 6 38.65 -51.43 36.00
CA GLY A 6 38.96 -51.57 34.54
C GLY A 6 37.75 -51.52 33.60
N ASP A 7 36.60 -52.06 34.02
CA ASP A 7 35.42 -52.18 33.15
C ASP A 7 34.67 -50.87 32.89
N THR A 8 34.74 -49.90 33.77
CA THR A 8 34.12 -48.58 33.60
C THR A 8 34.90 -47.69 32.61
N PHE A 9 36.21 -47.80 32.56
CA PHE A 9 37.07 -46.99 31.67
C PHE A 9 36.97 -47.46 30.20
N VAL A 10 36.82 -48.74 29.97
CA VAL A 10 36.61 -49.30 28.61
C VAL A 10 35.23 -48.91 28.08
N ARG A 11 34.18 -48.99 28.90
CA ARG A 11 32.80 -48.59 28.53
C ARG A 11 32.66 -47.09 28.19
N THR A 12 33.36 -46.21 28.91
CA THR A 12 33.31 -44.76 28.60
C THR A 12 34.03 -44.42 27.31
N ARG A 13 35.13 -45.12 26.99
CA ARG A 13 35.87 -44.91 25.72
C ARG A 13 35.07 -45.39 24.51
N ASP A 14 34.38 -46.54 24.67
CA ASP A 14 33.53 -47.08 23.58
C ASP A 14 32.29 -46.20 23.35
N LEU A 15 31.67 -45.67 24.41
CA LEU A 15 30.58 -44.73 24.31
C LEU A 15 31.02 -43.41 23.62
N ALA A 16 32.20 -42.90 23.95
CA ALA A 16 32.76 -41.70 23.31
C ALA A 16 33.04 -41.94 21.82
N THR A 17 33.55 -43.13 21.46
CA THR A 17 33.81 -43.49 20.07
C THR A 17 32.50 -43.63 19.29
N VAL A 18 31.48 -44.30 19.84
CA VAL A 18 30.16 -44.41 19.20
C VAL A 18 29.50 -43.05 19.05
N ALA A 19 29.56 -42.16 20.06
CA ALA A 19 29.03 -40.81 19.98
C ALA A 19 29.75 -39.95 18.93
N PHE A 20 31.07 -40.09 18.83
CA PHE A 20 31.86 -39.42 17.78
C PHE A 20 31.49 -39.87 16.39
N ILE A 21 31.41 -41.20 16.15
CA ILE A 21 31.03 -41.78 14.86
C ILE A 21 29.60 -41.37 14.50
N ALA A 22 28.66 -41.42 15.46
CA ALA A 22 27.28 -40.98 15.23
C ALA A 22 27.22 -39.48 14.90
N GLY A 23 27.99 -38.63 15.59
CA GLY A 23 28.11 -37.21 15.31
C GLY A 23 28.64 -36.92 13.90
N VAL A 24 29.72 -37.63 13.49
CA VAL A 24 30.28 -37.49 12.13
C VAL A 24 29.28 -37.97 11.07
N LEU A 25 28.60 -39.08 11.25
CA LEU A 25 27.59 -39.57 10.32
C LEU A 25 26.41 -38.59 10.20
N THR A 26 25.95 -38.03 11.33
CA THR A 26 24.91 -37.03 11.32
C THR A 26 25.35 -35.74 10.61
N ALA A 27 26.58 -35.29 10.85
CA ALA A 27 27.14 -34.13 10.17
C ALA A 27 27.25 -34.36 8.65
N VAL A 28 27.74 -35.54 8.21
CA VAL A 28 27.82 -35.88 6.79
C VAL A 28 26.45 -35.90 6.12
N LEU A 29 25.42 -36.37 6.80
CA LEU A 29 24.04 -36.38 6.28
C LEU A 29 23.43 -34.97 6.22
N ILE A 30 23.68 -34.11 7.20
CA ILE A 30 23.04 -32.79 7.30
C ILE A 30 23.82 -31.72 6.51
N LEU A 31 25.15 -31.83 6.43
CA LEU A 31 26.02 -30.80 5.83
C LEU A 31 25.68 -30.52 4.37
N PRO A 32 25.39 -31.49 3.47
CA PRO A 32 25.00 -31.17 2.09
C PRO A 32 23.71 -30.32 2.01
N TYR A 33 22.73 -30.62 2.83
CA TYR A 33 21.46 -29.88 2.86
C TYR A 33 21.66 -28.48 3.45
N ALA A 34 22.47 -28.33 4.49
CA ALA A 34 22.81 -27.04 5.07
C ALA A 34 23.62 -26.18 4.08
N LEU A 35 24.57 -26.77 3.35
CA LEU A 35 25.34 -26.08 2.31
C LEU A 35 24.45 -25.67 1.12
N MET A 36 23.62 -26.58 0.60
CA MET A 36 22.66 -26.26 -0.45
C MET A 36 21.70 -25.16 -0.01
N GLY A 37 21.14 -25.23 1.20
CA GLY A 37 20.30 -24.21 1.76
C GLY A 37 21.04 -22.88 1.89
N GLY A 38 22.27 -22.89 2.38
CA GLY A 38 23.12 -21.68 2.49
C GLY A 38 23.45 -21.06 1.13
N LEU A 39 23.79 -21.85 0.14
CA LEU A 39 24.09 -21.40 -1.22
C LEU A 39 22.85 -20.84 -1.92
N THR A 40 21.69 -21.47 -1.78
CA THR A 40 20.43 -20.98 -2.34
C THR A 40 20.00 -19.66 -1.70
N VAL A 41 20.11 -19.55 -0.38
CA VAL A 41 19.83 -18.29 0.33
C VAL A 41 20.80 -17.18 -0.10
N ARG A 42 22.09 -17.50 -0.26
CA ARG A 42 23.09 -16.54 -0.72
C ARG A 42 22.83 -16.09 -2.17
N ALA A 43 22.51 -17.02 -3.08
CA ALA A 43 22.16 -16.71 -4.47
C ALA A 43 20.88 -15.88 -4.54
N ALA A 44 19.85 -16.21 -3.76
CA ALA A 44 18.60 -15.45 -3.66
C ALA A 44 18.85 -14.03 -3.11
N ASN A 45 19.71 -13.90 -2.08
CA ASN A 45 20.08 -12.61 -1.54
C ASN A 45 20.87 -11.75 -2.55
N HIS A 46 21.81 -12.35 -3.29
CA HIS A 46 22.51 -11.65 -4.37
C HIS A 46 21.55 -11.20 -5.46
N GLY A 47 20.67 -12.08 -5.92
CA GLY A 47 19.62 -11.74 -6.89
C GLY A 47 18.68 -10.65 -6.40
N PHE A 48 18.30 -10.68 -5.12
CA PHE A 48 17.51 -9.62 -4.50
C PHE A 48 18.28 -8.29 -4.43
N GLN A 49 19.55 -8.32 -4.07
CA GLN A 49 20.37 -7.12 -3.95
C GLN A 49 20.74 -6.49 -5.30
N SER A 50 20.76 -7.27 -6.38
CA SER A 50 20.99 -6.75 -7.74
C SER A 50 19.77 -6.03 -8.33
N LEU A 51 18.57 -6.19 -7.75
CA LEU A 51 17.38 -5.42 -8.18
C LEU A 51 17.55 -3.94 -7.83
N PRO A 52 17.05 -3.01 -8.68
CA PRO A 52 17.05 -1.59 -8.37
C PRO A 52 16.41 -1.32 -7.01
N ALA A 53 17.02 -0.47 -6.19
CA ALA A 53 16.51 -0.10 -4.86
C ALA A 53 15.96 1.33 -4.84
N ASP A 54 16.35 2.15 -5.79
CA ASP A 54 15.95 3.54 -5.87
C ASP A 54 14.73 3.69 -6.77
N LEU A 55 13.59 3.91 -6.14
CA LEU A 55 12.39 4.36 -6.83
C LEU A 55 12.50 5.90 -6.93
N ILE A 56 12.95 6.39 -8.07
CA ILE A 56 12.85 7.82 -8.38
C ILE A 56 11.41 8.03 -8.82
N ALA A 57 10.52 8.25 -7.85
CA ALA A 57 9.16 8.62 -8.18
C ALA A 57 9.22 9.99 -8.88
N SER A 58 8.89 10.04 -10.14
CA SER A 58 8.57 11.29 -10.84
C SER A 58 7.47 12.03 -10.09
N ALA A 59 7.42 13.36 -10.23
CA ALA A 59 6.27 14.11 -9.74
C ALA A 59 4.99 13.45 -10.28
N LEU A 60 4.02 13.23 -9.40
CA LEU A 60 2.74 12.64 -9.83
C LEU A 60 2.06 13.59 -10.83
N PRO A 61 1.35 13.06 -11.86
CA PRO A 61 0.58 13.88 -12.77
C PRO A 61 -0.41 14.75 -12.00
N GLN A 62 -0.34 16.05 -12.23
CA GLN A 62 -1.23 17.03 -11.60
C GLN A 62 -2.16 17.65 -12.63
N SER A 63 -3.23 18.28 -12.15
CA SER A 63 -4.12 19.03 -13.02
C SER A 63 -3.47 20.35 -13.44
N SER A 64 -3.56 20.67 -14.74
CA SER A 64 -3.23 21.98 -15.29
C SER A 64 -4.46 22.88 -15.27
N VAL A 65 -4.26 24.19 -15.05
CA VAL A 65 -5.35 25.15 -15.00
C VAL A 65 -5.07 26.29 -15.99
N ILE A 66 -6.07 26.63 -16.81
CA ILE A 66 -6.05 27.87 -17.61
C ILE A 66 -6.76 28.95 -16.80
N LEU A 67 -6.06 30.05 -16.62
CA LEU A 67 -6.59 31.25 -15.95
C LEU A 67 -6.78 32.37 -16.97
N ALA A 68 -7.79 33.21 -16.78
CA ALA A 68 -7.92 34.49 -17.44
C ALA A 68 -6.92 35.51 -16.87
N ALA A 69 -6.79 36.68 -17.50
CA ALA A 69 -5.87 37.73 -17.08
C ALA A 69 -6.20 38.29 -15.67
N ASP A 70 -7.44 38.21 -15.24
CA ASP A 70 -7.90 38.61 -13.92
C ASP A 70 -7.73 37.51 -12.84
N GLY A 71 -7.13 36.35 -13.21
CA GLY A 71 -6.97 35.21 -12.35
C GLY A 71 -8.19 34.29 -12.26
N THR A 72 -9.29 34.60 -12.96
CA THR A 72 -10.47 33.72 -13.01
C THR A 72 -10.12 32.40 -13.70
N LYS A 73 -10.48 31.28 -13.05
CA LYS A 73 -10.26 29.95 -13.63
C LYS A 73 -11.20 29.69 -14.79
N LEU A 74 -10.63 29.49 -16.00
CA LEU A 74 -11.37 29.18 -17.22
C LEU A 74 -11.57 27.66 -17.38
N ALA A 75 -10.53 26.86 -17.16
CA ALA A 75 -10.62 25.41 -17.31
C ALA A 75 -9.60 24.70 -16.44
N THR A 76 -9.86 23.42 -16.18
CA THR A 76 -8.93 22.48 -15.58
C THR A 76 -8.75 21.30 -16.52
N PHE A 77 -7.52 20.83 -16.71
CA PHE A 77 -7.16 19.68 -17.53
C PHE A 77 -6.43 18.65 -16.68
N TYR A 78 -6.84 17.40 -16.76
CA TYR A 78 -6.17 16.30 -16.07
C TYR A 78 -6.45 14.96 -16.77
N TYR A 79 -5.49 14.07 -16.70
CA TYR A 79 -5.71 12.64 -16.96
C TYR A 79 -6.24 11.94 -15.70
N GLU A 80 -5.73 12.35 -14.56
CA GLU A 80 -6.11 11.88 -13.23
C GLU A 80 -6.49 13.09 -12.37
N ASN A 81 -7.71 13.10 -11.85
CA ASN A 81 -8.14 14.16 -10.94
C ASN A 81 -7.41 13.98 -9.61
N ARG A 82 -6.26 14.65 -9.49
CA ARG A 82 -5.36 14.59 -8.34
C ARG A 82 -5.07 15.98 -7.80
N VAL A 83 -5.10 16.07 -6.48
CA VAL A 83 -4.65 17.24 -5.72
C VAL A 83 -3.77 16.72 -4.60
N GLU A 84 -2.48 16.99 -4.67
CA GLU A 84 -1.55 16.62 -3.61
C GLU A 84 -1.69 17.53 -2.40
N VAL A 85 -1.68 16.95 -1.23
CA VAL A 85 -1.72 17.66 0.04
C VAL A 85 -0.69 17.10 1.02
N PRO A 86 -0.05 17.94 1.84
CA PRO A 86 0.82 17.46 2.91
C PRO A 86 0.02 16.67 3.94
N ILE A 87 0.67 15.76 4.65
CA ILE A 87 0.03 14.91 5.66
C ILE A 87 -0.70 15.71 6.76
N THR A 88 -0.26 16.93 7.01
CA THR A 88 -0.86 17.87 7.97
C THR A 88 -2.26 18.35 7.53
N GLN A 89 -2.55 18.33 6.24
CA GLN A 89 -3.86 18.63 5.65
C GLN A 89 -4.74 17.39 5.46
N VAL A 90 -4.36 16.26 6.03
CA VAL A 90 -5.21 15.06 6.07
C VAL A 90 -5.68 14.85 7.50
N ALA A 91 -6.99 14.72 7.69
CA ALA A 91 -7.59 14.49 9.00
C ALA A 91 -6.88 13.36 9.76
N PRO A 92 -6.52 13.53 11.05
CA PRO A 92 -5.88 12.50 11.84
C PRO A 92 -6.66 11.18 11.85
N ILE A 93 -8.00 11.26 11.80
CA ILE A 93 -8.85 10.06 11.75
C ILE A 93 -8.73 9.32 10.42
N MET A 94 -8.50 10.00 9.29
CA MET A 94 -8.27 9.36 7.99
C MET A 94 -6.94 8.60 7.99
N ARG A 95 -5.88 9.21 8.49
CA ARG A 95 -4.56 8.57 8.63
C ARG A 95 -4.65 7.30 9.48
N ARG A 96 -5.36 7.37 10.61
CA ARG A 96 -5.58 6.21 11.49
C ARG A 96 -6.47 5.14 10.84
N ALA A 97 -7.50 5.52 10.08
CA ALA A 97 -8.39 4.58 9.42
C ALA A 97 -7.67 3.75 8.34
N ILE A 98 -6.85 4.41 7.49
CA ILE A 98 -6.11 3.71 6.45
C ILE A 98 -5.04 2.78 7.03
N VAL A 99 -4.30 3.23 8.05
CA VAL A 99 -3.31 2.39 8.75
C VAL A 99 -4.00 1.20 9.42
N ALA A 100 -5.13 1.41 10.08
CA ALA A 100 -5.85 0.34 10.78
C ALA A 100 -6.30 -0.80 9.83
N ILE A 101 -6.76 -0.46 8.63
CA ILE A 101 -7.30 -1.46 7.71
C ILE A 101 -6.26 -2.07 6.78
N GLU A 102 -5.28 -1.29 6.31
CA GLU A 102 -4.29 -1.74 5.33
C GLU A 102 -3.03 -2.31 5.99
N ASP A 103 -2.55 -1.69 7.07
CA ASP A 103 -1.28 -2.04 7.69
C ASP A 103 -1.24 -1.60 9.16
N SER A 104 -1.93 -2.32 10.02
CA SER A 104 -2.17 -1.91 11.41
C SER A 104 -0.90 -1.74 12.26
N ARG A 105 0.23 -2.25 11.81
CA ARG A 105 1.54 -2.11 12.47
C ARG A 105 2.53 -1.30 11.65
N PHE A 106 2.06 -0.47 10.75
CA PHE A 106 2.86 0.33 9.82
C PHE A 106 4.03 1.05 10.47
N TYR A 107 3.82 1.60 11.66
CA TYR A 107 4.84 2.34 12.41
C TYR A 107 5.84 1.44 13.17
N GLU A 108 5.61 0.11 13.23
CA GLU A 108 6.37 -0.84 14.04
C GLU A 108 7.33 -1.72 13.23
N HIS A 109 7.18 -1.76 11.91
CA HIS A 109 7.98 -2.61 11.02
C HIS A 109 8.56 -1.80 9.85
N GLY A 110 9.51 -2.38 9.09
CA GLY A 110 10.05 -1.82 7.86
C GLY A 110 9.25 -2.25 6.63
N ALA A 111 9.93 -2.41 5.50
CA ALA A 111 9.32 -2.76 4.21
C ALA A 111 8.51 -4.07 4.22
N LEU A 112 8.82 -4.99 5.13
CA LEU A 112 8.14 -6.27 5.30
C LEU A 112 7.62 -6.42 6.74
N ASP A 113 6.33 -6.67 6.87
CA ASP A 113 5.72 -7.10 8.11
C ASP A 113 5.63 -8.64 8.17
N VAL A 114 6.68 -9.31 8.65
CA VAL A 114 6.70 -10.77 8.76
C VAL A 114 5.58 -11.28 9.67
N LYS A 115 5.39 -10.65 10.85
CA LYS A 115 4.34 -11.07 11.80
C LYS A 115 2.94 -10.87 11.24
N GLY A 116 2.69 -9.75 10.56
CA GLY A 116 1.42 -9.47 9.89
C GLY A 116 1.16 -10.40 8.71
N THR A 117 2.18 -10.70 7.92
CA THR A 117 2.08 -11.64 6.80
C THR A 117 1.71 -13.04 7.28
N VAL A 118 2.39 -13.57 8.32
CA VAL A 118 2.07 -14.89 8.90
C VAL A 118 0.65 -14.89 9.46
N ARG A 119 0.26 -13.84 10.18
CA ARG A 119 -1.12 -13.70 10.71
C ARG A 119 -2.16 -13.70 9.58
N ALA A 120 -1.92 -12.95 8.50
CA ALA A 120 -2.81 -12.88 7.35
C ALA A 120 -2.95 -14.25 6.66
N VAL A 121 -1.85 -14.99 6.48
CA VAL A 121 -1.87 -16.35 5.93
C VAL A 121 -2.73 -17.27 6.79
N ILE A 122 -2.51 -17.28 8.11
CA ILE A 122 -3.30 -18.11 9.03
C ILE A 122 -4.78 -17.73 9.01
N ALA A 123 -5.10 -16.43 8.98
CA ALA A 123 -6.48 -15.95 8.92
C ALA A 123 -7.18 -16.36 7.62
N ASN A 124 -6.50 -16.22 6.49
CA ASN A 124 -7.02 -16.60 5.17
C ASN A 124 -7.21 -18.12 5.04
N LEU A 125 -6.26 -18.92 5.57
CA LEU A 125 -6.39 -20.39 5.59
C LEU A 125 -7.60 -20.84 6.42
N ARG A 126 -7.86 -20.18 7.57
CA ARG A 126 -9.03 -20.51 8.41
C ARG A 126 -10.35 -20.10 7.77
N ALA A 127 -10.36 -19.00 7.03
CA ALA A 127 -11.57 -18.50 6.38
C ALA A 127 -11.87 -19.20 5.05
N GLY A 128 -10.88 -19.90 4.45
CA GLY A 128 -11.01 -20.46 3.10
C GLY A 128 -11.01 -19.43 1.98
N GLU A 129 -10.79 -18.15 2.30
CA GLU A 129 -10.76 -17.03 1.36
C GLU A 129 -9.77 -15.94 1.81
N VAL A 130 -9.44 -15.01 0.90
CA VAL A 130 -8.52 -13.89 1.20
C VAL A 130 -9.24 -12.76 1.92
N ILE A 131 -9.31 -12.85 3.25
CA ILE A 131 -9.93 -11.83 4.12
C ILE A 131 -8.94 -10.74 4.56
N GLN A 132 -7.65 -11.06 4.70
CA GLN A 132 -6.60 -10.12 5.09
C GLN A 132 -5.51 -10.02 4.03
N GLY A 133 -5.06 -8.79 3.74
CA GLY A 133 -3.90 -8.52 2.90
C GLY A 133 -2.60 -8.63 3.71
N GLY A 134 -1.54 -9.19 3.10
CA GLY A 134 -0.21 -9.26 3.71
C GLY A 134 0.77 -8.21 3.15
N SER A 135 0.33 -7.26 2.33
CA SER A 135 1.17 -6.21 1.77
C SER A 135 1.20 -4.99 2.68
N THR A 136 2.40 -4.42 2.91
CA THR A 136 2.56 -3.19 3.68
C THR A 136 2.15 -1.97 2.86
N LEU A 137 1.87 -0.83 3.54
CA LEU A 137 1.59 0.46 2.88
C LEU A 137 2.75 0.88 1.97
N SER A 138 4.01 0.66 2.39
CA SER A 138 5.19 0.92 1.58
C SER A 138 5.20 0.12 0.28
N GLN A 139 4.84 -1.16 0.33
CA GLN A 139 4.73 -2.01 -0.87
C GLN A 139 3.57 -1.58 -1.78
N GLN A 140 2.44 -1.17 -1.19
CA GLN A 140 1.30 -0.67 -1.96
C GLN A 140 1.62 0.66 -2.65
N TYR A 141 2.33 1.57 -1.97
CA TYR A 141 2.83 2.80 -2.60
C TYR A 141 3.74 2.49 -3.79
N VAL A 142 4.73 1.61 -3.60
CA VAL A 142 5.65 1.20 -4.68
C VAL A 142 4.90 0.61 -5.87
N LYS A 143 3.94 -0.28 -5.62
CA LYS A 143 3.10 -0.85 -6.69
C LYS A 143 2.39 0.23 -7.50
N ASN A 144 1.77 1.20 -6.82
CA ASN A 144 1.05 2.28 -7.47
C ASN A 144 2.03 3.21 -8.22
N ALA A 145 3.17 3.55 -7.62
CA ALA A 145 4.20 4.38 -8.25
C ALA A 145 4.78 3.73 -9.52
N LEU A 146 5.02 2.41 -9.51
CA LEU A 146 5.46 1.69 -10.70
C LEU A 146 4.39 1.67 -11.81
N ALA A 147 3.12 1.63 -11.44
CA ALA A 147 2.03 1.72 -12.41
C ALA A 147 1.86 3.14 -13.00
N GLU A 148 2.13 4.18 -12.20
CA GLU A 148 2.13 5.58 -12.65
C GLU A 148 3.31 5.90 -13.59
N MET A 149 4.47 5.29 -13.34
CA MET A 149 5.69 5.48 -14.14
C MET A 149 5.68 4.69 -15.45
N ALA A 150 4.66 3.89 -15.71
CA ALA A 150 4.57 3.08 -16.91
C ALA A 150 4.15 3.95 -18.11
N ASP A 151 4.99 3.97 -19.16
CA ASP A 151 4.74 4.74 -20.38
C ASP A 151 3.67 4.09 -21.27
N THR A 152 3.48 2.78 -21.13
CA THR A 152 2.53 2.01 -21.94
C THR A 152 1.50 1.26 -21.09
N ALA A 153 0.33 1.01 -21.69
CA ALA A 153 -0.70 0.18 -21.05
C ALA A 153 -0.21 -1.26 -20.79
N ALA A 154 0.76 -1.76 -21.54
CA ALA A 154 1.36 -3.08 -21.33
C ALA A 154 2.25 -3.07 -20.08
N GLU A 155 3.09 -2.07 -19.91
CA GLU A 155 3.92 -1.88 -18.72
C GLU A 155 3.07 -1.67 -17.47
N ARG A 156 2.03 -0.83 -17.55
CA ARG A 156 1.08 -0.63 -16.45
C ARG A 156 0.41 -1.93 -16.03
N ARG A 157 -0.02 -2.77 -16.99
CA ARG A 157 -0.54 -4.11 -16.67
C ARG A 157 0.50 -4.98 -16.00
N SER A 158 1.74 -5.03 -16.51
CA SER A 158 2.84 -5.78 -15.91
C SER A 158 3.18 -5.32 -14.49
N ALA A 159 3.10 -4.01 -14.22
CA ALA A 159 3.29 -3.45 -12.88
C ALA A 159 2.19 -3.86 -11.89
N LEU A 160 1.00 -4.20 -12.38
CA LEU A 160 -0.15 -4.59 -11.54
C LEU A 160 -0.38 -6.11 -11.49
N GLU A 161 0.17 -6.89 -12.42
CA GLU A 161 -0.02 -8.33 -12.51
C GLU A 161 0.50 -9.06 -11.26
N PRO A 162 -0.27 -9.98 -10.65
CA PRO A 162 0.10 -10.65 -9.39
C PRO A 162 1.15 -11.75 -9.58
N THR A 163 2.41 -11.38 -9.90
CA THR A 163 3.54 -12.30 -10.06
C THR A 163 4.49 -12.26 -8.87
N ALA A 164 5.19 -13.38 -8.61
CA ALA A 164 6.21 -13.45 -7.57
C ALA A 164 7.39 -12.49 -7.84
N GLY A 165 7.79 -12.36 -9.11
CA GLY A 165 8.87 -11.45 -9.53
C GLY A 165 8.52 -9.98 -9.27
N ARG A 166 7.27 -9.57 -9.59
CA ARG A 166 6.78 -8.25 -9.23
C ARG A 166 6.83 -8.03 -7.72
N LYS A 167 6.35 -9.00 -6.92
CA LYS A 167 6.31 -8.88 -5.47
C LYS A 167 7.70 -8.73 -4.85
N LEU A 168 8.69 -9.40 -5.43
CA LEU A 168 10.08 -9.26 -5.00
C LEU A 168 10.66 -7.87 -5.33
N ARG A 169 10.35 -7.33 -6.53
CA ARG A 169 10.72 -5.94 -6.90
C ARG A 169 10.05 -4.92 -5.98
N GLU A 170 8.75 -5.06 -5.72
CA GLU A 170 8.04 -4.20 -4.76
C GLU A 170 8.72 -4.18 -3.39
N LEU A 171 9.08 -5.35 -2.86
CA LEU A 171 9.76 -5.46 -1.57
C LEU A 171 11.11 -4.75 -1.59
N ARG A 172 11.87 -4.89 -2.68
CA ARG A 172 13.18 -4.25 -2.82
C ARG A 172 13.08 -2.72 -2.85
N TYR A 173 12.16 -2.18 -3.66
CA TYR A 173 11.89 -0.75 -3.70
C TYR A 173 11.32 -0.23 -2.38
N ALA A 174 10.43 -0.98 -1.72
CA ALA A 174 9.92 -0.61 -0.41
C ALA A 174 11.03 -0.55 0.64
N ALA A 175 12.01 -1.46 0.58
CA ALA A 175 13.19 -1.40 1.46
C ALA A 175 14.07 -0.18 1.22
N GLY A 176 14.23 0.25 -0.03
CA GLY A 176 14.89 1.50 -0.40
C GLY A 176 14.12 2.73 0.10
N LEU A 177 12.80 2.73 -0.11
CA LEU A 177 11.90 3.79 0.33
C LEU A 177 11.96 4.02 1.86
N GLU A 178 11.88 2.94 2.65
CA GLU A 178 11.93 2.98 4.12
C GLU A 178 13.28 3.47 4.68
N LYS A 179 14.35 3.43 3.88
CA LYS A 179 15.64 4.00 4.25
C LYS A 179 15.73 5.50 4.00
N ARG A 180 14.94 6.03 3.06
CA ARG A 180 15.00 7.43 2.61
C ARG A 180 13.94 8.32 3.24
N PHE A 181 12.77 7.76 3.56
CA PHE A 181 11.61 8.51 4.00
C PHE A 181 11.11 8.02 5.36
N THR A 182 10.63 8.95 6.17
CA THR A 182 9.93 8.64 7.41
C THR A 182 8.57 7.96 7.11
N LYS A 183 8.00 7.30 8.09
CA LYS A 183 6.67 6.68 7.97
C LYS A 183 5.59 7.68 7.57
N ASP A 184 5.60 8.87 8.14
CA ASP A 184 4.63 9.91 7.78
C ASP A 184 4.81 10.39 6.33
N GLN A 185 6.04 10.51 5.84
CA GLN A 185 6.31 10.84 4.44
C GLN A 185 5.87 9.72 3.48
N ILE A 186 5.99 8.46 3.88
CA ILE A 186 5.50 7.31 3.09
C ILE A 186 3.97 7.31 3.08
N LEU A 187 3.33 7.54 4.23
CA LEU A 187 1.87 7.61 4.34
C LEU A 187 1.30 8.79 3.53
N GLU A 188 1.94 9.95 3.55
CA GLU A 188 1.60 11.10 2.72
C GLU A 188 1.60 10.74 1.24
N ARG A 189 2.69 10.15 0.76
CA ARG A 189 2.84 9.70 -0.63
C ARG A 189 1.79 8.67 -1.01
N TYR A 190 1.52 7.71 -0.11
CA TYR A 190 0.49 6.71 -0.34
C TYR A 190 -0.90 7.33 -0.46
N LEU A 191 -1.27 8.25 0.45
CA LEU A 191 -2.57 8.91 0.42
C LEU A 191 -2.76 9.81 -0.80
N ASN A 192 -1.69 10.36 -1.36
CA ASN A 192 -1.72 11.19 -2.56
C ASN A 192 -1.75 10.37 -3.86
N ILE A 193 -1.22 9.12 -3.87
CA ILE A 193 -1.20 8.29 -5.07
C ILE A 193 -2.38 7.34 -5.19
N ALA A 194 -3.00 6.95 -4.07
CA ALA A 194 -4.03 5.92 -4.02
C ALA A 194 -5.26 6.30 -4.87
N TYR A 195 -5.77 5.33 -5.62
CA TYR A 195 -7.01 5.48 -6.38
C TYR A 195 -8.22 5.14 -5.51
N PHE A 196 -9.18 6.06 -5.43
CA PHE A 196 -10.39 5.94 -4.63
C PHE A 196 -11.65 5.67 -5.47
N GLY A 197 -11.52 5.41 -6.77
CA GLY A 197 -12.67 5.22 -7.65
C GLY A 197 -13.21 6.52 -8.25
N ASP A 198 -14.12 6.41 -9.22
CA ASP A 198 -14.77 7.53 -9.91
C ASP A 198 -13.80 8.59 -10.46
N GLY A 199 -12.58 8.19 -10.85
CA GLY A 199 -11.56 9.11 -11.32
C GLY A 199 -10.87 9.93 -10.22
N ALA A 200 -11.14 9.69 -8.94
CA ALA A 200 -10.52 10.40 -7.84
C ALA A 200 -9.21 9.71 -7.42
N TYR A 201 -8.10 10.38 -7.66
CA TYR A 201 -6.76 9.99 -7.26
C TYR A 201 -6.28 10.86 -6.09
N GLY A 202 -5.81 10.23 -5.05
CA GLY A 202 -5.43 10.89 -3.80
C GLY A 202 -6.61 11.25 -2.90
N VAL A 203 -6.30 11.36 -1.61
CA VAL A 203 -7.28 11.53 -0.53
C VAL A 203 -8.04 12.85 -0.62
N GLU A 204 -7.39 13.93 -1.08
CA GLU A 204 -8.03 15.24 -1.21
C GLU A 204 -9.06 15.26 -2.34
N ALA A 205 -8.70 14.73 -3.52
CA ALA A 205 -9.63 14.60 -4.64
C ALA A 205 -10.81 13.69 -4.26
N ALA A 206 -10.57 12.60 -3.54
CA ALA A 206 -11.60 11.70 -3.07
C ALA A 206 -12.55 12.36 -2.04
N ALA A 207 -12.01 13.10 -1.07
CA ALA A 207 -12.81 13.82 -0.07
C ALA A 207 -13.75 14.84 -0.71
N ARG A 208 -13.24 15.60 -1.67
CA ARG A 208 -14.03 16.58 -2.45
C ARG A 208 -15.06 15.88 -3.34
N HIS A 209 -14.65 14.81 -4.04
CA HIS A 209 -15.53 14.08 -4.96
C HIS A 209 -16.71 13.45 -4.23
N TYR A 210 -16.45 12.66 -3.18
CA TYR A 210 -17.50 11.90 -2.51
C TYR A 210 -18.31 12.70 -1.51
N PHE A 211 -17.70 13.70 -0.85
CA PHE A 211 -18.32 14.38 0.29
C PHE A 211 -18.37 15.89 0.17
N GLY A 212 -17.72 16.49 -0.82
CA GLY A 212 -17.65 17.93 -1.01
C GLY A 212 -16.90 18.66 0.13
N VAL A 213 -15.96 17.98 0.80
CA VAL A 213 -15.13 18.52 1.88
C VAL A 213 -13.65 18.34 1.56
N HIS A 214 -12.79 19.11 2.23
CA HIS A 214 -11.35 18.91 2.20
C HIS A 214 -10.94 17.70 3.04
N ALA A 215 -9.77 17.10 2.74
CA ALA A 215 -9.28 15.91 3.44
C ALA A 215 -9.05 16.14 4.95
N ASP A 216 -8.74 17.35 5.38
CA ASP A 216 -8.58 17.73 6.79
C ASP A 216 -9.90 17.77 7.56
N ARG A 217 -11.05 17.84 6.86
CA ARG A 217 -12.41 17.92 7.41
C ARG A 217 -13.16 16.58 7.40
N LEU A 218 -12.53 15.50 7.01
CA LEU A 218 -13.17 14.18 7.00
C LEU A 218 -13.59 13.75 8.41
N THR A 219 -14.86 13.38 8.55
CA THR A 219 -15.40 12.75 9.76
C THR A 219 -14.99 11.29 9.84
N LEU A 220 -15.17 10.64 11.01
CA LEU A 220 -14.88 9.20 11.19
C LEU A 220 -15.59 8.32 10.16
N ALA A 221 -16.89 8.53 9.93
CA ALA A 221 -17.66 7.74 8.98
C ALA A 221 -17.16 7.93 7.53
N GLN A 222 -16.81 9.15 7.15
CA GLN A 222 -16.26 9.47 5.82
C GLN A 222 -14.86 8.88 5.64
N ALA A 223 -13.98 9.04 6.63
CA ALA A 223 -12.63 8.46 6.64
C ALA A 223 -12.66 6.93 6.53
N ALA A 224 -13.53 6.27 7.31
CA ALA A 224 -13.69 4.82 7.24
C ALA A 224 -14.24 4.36 5.87
N THR A 225 -15.12 5.17 5.24
CA THR A 225 -15.61 4.90 3.90
C THR A 225 -14.47 4.97 2.87
N LEU A 226 -13.69 6.06 2.86
CA LEU A 226 -12.55 6.20 1.94
C LEU A 226 -11.51 5.10 2.16
N ALA A 227 -11.13 4.83 3.41
CA ALA A 227 -10.20 3.74 3.73
C ALA A 227 -10.70 2.37 3.27
N GLY A 228 -12.02 2.18 3.26
CA GLY A 228 -12.65 0.96 2.75
C GLY A 228 -12.55 0.81 1.23
N ILE A 229 -12.70 1.90 0.48
CA ILE A 229 -12.72 1.89 -0.99
C ILE A 229 -11.39 1.45 -1.58
N VAL A 230 -10.25 1.87 -1.01
CA VAL A 230 -8.91 1.69 -1.58
C VAL A 230 -8.59 0.22 -1.90
N ARG A 231 -9.09 -0.74 -1.13
CA ARG A 231 -8.86 -2.17 -1.38
C ARG A 231 -9.34 -2.62 -2.76
N SER A 232 -10.51 -2.16 -3.18
CA SER A 232 -11.12 -2.45 -4.48
C SER A 232 -12.10 -1.36 -4.85
N PRO A 233 -11.65 -0.26 -5.46
CA PRO A 233 -12.50 0.88 -5.80
C PRO A 233 -13.69 0.52 -6.67
N GLN A 234 -13.52 -0.44 -7.58
CA GLN A 234 -14.63 -0.92 -8.44
C GLN A 234 -15.74 -1.63 -7.64
N THR A 235 -15.37 -2.33 -6.55
CA THR A 235 -16.31 -3.15 -5.78
C THR A 235 -16.96 -2.36 -4.64
N TYR A 236 -16.19 -1.47 -3.99
CA TYR A 236 -16.58 -0.80 -2.74
C TYR A 236 -16.94 0.67 -2.91
N ASN A 237 -16.98 1.16 -4.15
CA ASN A 237 -17.45 2.51 -4.45
C ASN A 237 -18.89 2.70 -3.98
N PRO A 238 -19.18 3.56 -2.98
CA PRO A 238 -20.51 3.73 -2.43
C PRO A 238 -21.49 4.44 -3.38
N HIS A 239 -21.00 5.12 -4.41
CA HIS A 239 -21.80 5.74 -5.46
C HIS A 239 -22.39 4.67 -6.40
N LEU A 240 -21.60 3.65 -6.74
CA LEU A 240 -22.02 2.55 -7.63
C LEU A 240 -22.63 1.38 -6.85
N HIS A 241 -22.11 1.09 -5.66
CA HIS A 241 -22.45 -0.05 -4.84
C HIS A 241 -22.71 0.35 -3.38
N PRO A 242 -23.81 1.06 -3.05
CA PRO A 242 -24.02 1.67 -1.73
C PRO A 242 -24.03 0.64 -0.58
N VAL A 243 -24.58 -0.56 -0.82
CA VAL A 243 -24.62 -1.63 0.18
C VAL A 243 -23.21 -2.14 0.48
N ARG A 244 -22.44 -2.51 -0.55
CA ARG A 244 -21.06 -2.99 -0.40
C ARG A 244 -20.15 -1.91 0.19
N GLY A 245 -20.35 -0.66 -0.21
CA GLY A 245 -19.60 0.48 0.35
C GLY A 245 -19.85 0.64 1.86
N ARG A 246 -21.12 0.47 2.29
CA ARG A 246 -21.50 0.51 3.71
C ARG A 246 -20.91 -0.66 4.49
N GLU A 247 -21.04 -1.87 3.99
CA GLU A 247 -20.47 -3.08 4.62
C GLU A 247 -18.94 -2.93 4.79
N ARG A 248 -18.29 -2.43 3.76
CA ARG A 248 -16.83 -2.22 3.80
C ARG A 248 -16.43 -1.12 4.78
N ARG A 249 -17.17 0.00 4.86
CA ARG A 249 -16.99 1.02 5.90
C ARG A 249 -17.11 0.42 7.29
N ASP A 250 -18.14 -0.38 7.51
CA ASP A 250 -18.42 -0.97 8.82
C ASP A 250 -17.34 -1.98 9.23
N LEU A 251 -16.71 -2.67 8.25
CA LEU A 251 -15.54 -3.51 8.50
C LEU A 251 -14.33 -2.67 8.93
N VAL A 252 -14.10 -1.49 8.31
CA VAL A 252 -13.03 -0.57 8.73
C VAL A 252 -13.27 -0.09 10.15
N LEU A 253 -14.50 0.34 10.48
CA LEU A 253 -14.86 0.78 11.84
C LEU A 253 -14.64 -0.32 12.88
N ASN A 254 -15.01 -1.56 12.57
CA ASN A 254 -14.74 -2.69 13.45
C ASN A 254 -13.25 -2.89 13.67
N ARG A 255 -12.46 -2.80 12.60
CA ARG A 255 -11.00 -2.95 12.70
C ARG A 255 -10.38 -1.85 13.54
N MET A 256 -10.84 -0.61 13.40
CA MET A 256 -10.41 0.51 14.24
C MET A 256 -10.77 0.29 15.73
N LEU A 257 -11.94 -0.27 16.01
CA LEU A 257 -12.36 -0.64 17.37
C LEU A 257 -11.48 -1.75 17.98
N GLU A 258 -11.25 -2.84 17.23
CA GLU A 258 -10.37 -3.93 17.63
C GLU A 258 -8.96 -3.45 18.02
N LEU A 259 -8.44 -2.49 17.27
CA LEU A 259 -7.14 -1.87 17.49
C LEU A 259 -7.17 -0.75 18.54
N LYS A 260 -8.33 -0.51 19.17
CA LYS A 260 -8.54 0.56 20.17
C LYS A 260 -8.21 1.97 19.65
N VAL A 261 -8.31 2.17 18.34
CA VAL A 261 -8.14 3.48 17.67
C VAL A 261 -9.35 4.37 17.92
N ILE A 262 -10.53 3.75 18.05
CA ILE A 262 -11.82 4.38 18.40
C ILE A 262 -12.52 3.55 19.48
N THR A 263 -13.48 4.17 20.13
CA THR A 263 -14.32 3.54 21.18
C THR A 263 -15.54 2.82 20.58
N ALA A 264 -16.17 1.98 21.39
CA ALA A 264 -17.43 1.31 21.00
C ALA A 264 -18.56 2.34 20.74
N ALA A 265 -18.61 3.42 21.52
CA ALA A 265 -19.59 4.48 21.33
C ALA A 265 -19.41 5.20 19.99
N GLU A 266 -18.17 5.58 19.63
CA GLU A 266 -17.84 6.16 18.33
C GLU A 266 -18.15 5.22 17.17
N THR A 267 -17.86 3.94 17.33
CA THR A 267 -18.17 2.89 16.33
C THR A 267 -19.67 2.82 16.09
N THR A 268 -20.48 2.72 17.15
CA THR A 268 -21.92 2.66 17.07
C THR A 268 -22.51 3.92 16.42
N ALA A 269 -22.07 5.09 16.84
CA ALA A 269 -22.49 6.36 16.28
C ALA A 269 -22.16 6.48 14.78
N ALA A 270 -20.92 6.11 14.38
CA ALA A 270 -20.50 6.18 12.97
C ALA A 270 -21.25 5.18 12.07
N ARG A 271 -21.57 3.97 12.56
CA ARG A 271 -22.34 2.97 11.83
C ARG A 271 -23.80 3.36 11.64
N ALA A 272 -24.39 4.04 12.60
CA ALA A 272 -25.77 4.54 12.52
C ALA A 272 -25.95 5.57 11.40
N LEU A 273 -24.89 6.30 11.04
CA LEU A 273 -24.94 7.30 9.99
C LEU A 273 -25.04 6.66 8.60
N PRO A 274 -25.96 7.10 7.73
CA PRO A 274 -25.94 6.74 6.33
C PRO A 274 -24.69 7.34 5.65
N ILE A 275 -24.22 6.69 4.57
CA ILE A 275 -23.19 7.31 3.73
C ILE A 275 -23.87 8.40 2.91
N ARG A 276 -23.73 9.65 3.34
CA ARG A 276 -24.28 10.81 2.64
C ARG A 276 -23.25 11.28 1.62
N LEU A 277 -23.43 10.87 0.37
CA LEU A 277 -22.59 11.32 -0.74
C LEU A 277 -23.04 12.69 -1.22
N LYS A 278 -22.05 13.55 -1.51
CA LYS A 278 -22.21 14.79 -2.24
C LYS A 278 -21.27 14.75 -3.45
N ILE A 279 -21.68 13.94 -4.43
CA ILE A 279 -20.84 13.72 -5.60
C ILE A 279 -20.58 15.03 -6.33
N THR A 280 -19.32 15.42 -6.38
CA THR A 280 -18.85 16.63 -7.07
C THR A 280 -17.86 16.17 -8.15
N LYS A 281 -18.23 16.43 -9.41
CA LYS A 281 -17.32 16.20 -10.54
C LYS A 281 -16.47 17.44 -10.74
N THR A 282 -15.16 17.30 -10.73
CA THR A 282 -14.27 18.36 -11.18
C THR A 282 -14.39 18.48 -12.71
N PRO A 283 -14.77 19.65 -13.25
CA PRO A 283 -14.81 19.82 -14.70
C PRO A 283 -13.44 19.54 -15.32
N ASN A 284 -13.42 18.85 -16.46
CA ASN A 284 -12.22 18.54 -17.24
C ASN A 284 -12.38 19.06 -18.67
N GLY A 285 -11.42 19.86 -19.13
CA GLY A 285 -11.43 20.45 -20.46
C GLY A 285 -12.24 21.73 -20.56
N CYS A 286 -12.41 22.21 -21.79
CA CYS A 286 -12.98 23.52 -22.10
C CYS A 286 -14.52 23.59 -22.09
N VAL A 287 -15.21 22.43 -22.11
CA VAL A 287 -16.69 22.41 -22.25
C VAL A 287 -17.42 23.13 -21.14
N SER A 288 -16.88 23.11 -19.93
CA SER A 288 -17.45 23.78 -18.74
C SER A 288 -16.85 25.18 -18.49
N SER A 289 -16.04 25.69 -19.41
CA SER A 289 -15.43 27.01 -19.30
C SER A 289 -16.47 28.12 -19.52
N SER A 290 -16.29 29.27 -18.86
CA SER A 290 -17.04 30.49 -19.16
C SER A 290 -16.76 31.04 -20.56
N ALA A 291 -15.63 30.64 -21.20
CA ALA A 291 -15.21 30.99 -22.53
C ALA A 291 -14.71 29.75 -23.31
N PRO A 292 -15.59 28.80 -23.70
CA PRO A 292 -15.18 27.50 -24.19
C PRO A 292 -14.36 27.55 -25.48
N PHE A 293 -14.73 28.41 -26.44
CA PHE A 293 -13.98 28.56 -27.70
C PHE A 293 -12.59 29.17 -27.49
N PHE A 294 -12.48 30.16 -26.62
CA PHE A 294 -11.19 30.74 -26.24
C PHE A 294 -10.31 29.75 -25.51
N CYS A 295 -10.88 28.99 -24.58
CA CYS A 295 -10.18 27.92 -23.91
C CYS A 295 -9.63 26.87 -24.89
N ASP A 296 -10.43 26.43 -25.85
CA ASP A 296 -10.01 25.47 -26.89
C ASP A 296 -8.89 26.05 -27.79
N TYR A 297 -8.98 27.32 -28.15
CA TYR A 297 -7.93 28.04 -28.90
C TYR A 297 -6.61 28.01 -28.07
N VAL A 298 -6.64 28.42 -26.80
CA VAL A 298 -5.46 28.43 -25.93
C VAL A 298 -4.89 27.03 -25.75
N GLN A 299 -5.73 26.02 -25.56
CA GLN A 299 -5.29 24.62 -25.46
C GLN A 299 -4.54 24.15 -26.71
N ARG A 300 -5.06 24.47 -27.90
CA ARG A 300 -4.39 24.12 -29.18
C ARG A 300 -3.05 24.83 -29.33
N GLU A 301 -2.99 26.11 -28.99
CA GLU A 301 -1.74 26.87 -29.01
C GLU A 301 -0.68 26.27 -28.10
N ILE A 302 -1.05 25.86 -26.85
CA ILE A 302 -0.14 25.24 -25.92
C ILE A 302 0.34 23.87 -26.44
N LEU A 303 -0.56 23.02 -26.93
CA LEU A 303 -0.23 21.68 -27.42
C LEU A 303 0.50 21.68 -28.78
N GLY A 304 0.28 22.70 -29.58
CA GLY A 304 0.90 22.85 -30.92
C GLY A 304 2.24 23.55 -30.91
N ASN A 305 2.65 24.15 -29.80
CA ASN A 305 3.86 24.95 -29.72
C ASN A 305 4.92 24.21 -28.89
N ALA A 306 6.03 23.81 -29.54
CA ALA A 306 7.14 23.09 -28.91
C ALA A 306 7.83 23.83 -27.75
N VAL A 307 7.51 25.12 -27.53
CA VAL A 307 8.03 25.87 -26.35
C VAL A 307 7.27 25.49 -25.08
N PHE A 308 6.03 24.99 -25.19
CA PHE A 308 5.18 24.65 -24.03
C PHE A 308 5.05 23.14 -23.81
N GLY A 309 5.35 22.29 -24.78
CA GLY A 309 5.16 20.84 -24.73
C GLY A 309 6.40 20.02 -25.02
#